data_fde70894a82aa35729ca9d4d61a945f3
#
_entry.id   fde70894a82aa35729ca9d4d61a945f3
#
_cell.length_a   1.000
_cell.length_b   1.000
_cell.length_c   1.000
_cell.angle_alpha   90.00
_cell.angle_beta   90.00
_cell.angle_gamma   90.00
#
_symmetry.space_group_name_H-M   'P 1'
#
loop_
_entity.id
_entity.type
_entity.pdbx_description
1 polymer ?
#
loop_
_entity_poly.entity_id
_entity_poly.type
_entity_poly.pdbx_seq_one_letter_code
_entity_poly.pdbx_strand_id
1 'polypeptide(L)'
;MVRGPRNREKLQGYYDLYMKTGQIDPNVNPEIAASWQKSREVNPPTDRIRTDCRLSPETFAARQKLHRDAMMYLKHLTTGLRDFFKEYDISLLLLDDECVVLKSYSMPFYQMTPGEIEGVRVGLEQIGTSSVSMACELQTPFWVFGPEMWIRESHDSDACSA
;
A
#
# COMPACT_ATOMS: atom_id res chain seq x y z
N MET A 1 -9.57 16.21 9.75
CA MET A 1 -8.60 17.32 9.76
C MET A 1 -8.08 17.48 8.33
N VAL A 2 -8.38 18.59 7.64
CA VAL A 2 -7.86 18.83 6.28
C VAL A 2 -6.38 19.15 6.44
N ARG A 3 -5.51 18.23 6.04
CA ARG A 3 -4.06 18.48 6.04
C ARG A 3 -3.76 19.41 4.85
N GLY A 4 -3.02 20.50 5.10
CA GLY A 4 -2.61 21.43 4.06
C GLY A 4 -1.75 20.77 2.97
N PRO A 5 -1.45 21.48 1.85
CA PRO A 5 -0.68 20.92 0.74
C PRO A 5 0.64 20.35 1.27
N ARG A 6 0.87 19.06 1.05
CA ARG A 6 2.10 18.38 1.47
C ARG A 6 3.17 18.65 0.44
N ASN A 7 4.34 19.06 0.91
CA ASN A 7 5.51 19.24 0.07
C ASN A 7 6.25 17.90 -0.01
N ARG A 8 6.17 17.22 -1.17
CA ARG A 8 6.80 15.90 -1.43
C ARG A 8 8.32 15.94 -1.25
N GLU A 9 8.99 17.00 -1.71
CA GLU A 9 10.43 17.19 -1.54
C GLU A 9 10.82 17.24 -0.05
N LYS A 10 10.02 17.93 0.77
CA LYS A 10 10.24 17.99 2.22
C LYS A 10 10.04 16.63 2.88
N LEU A 11 9.00 15.88 2.48
CA LEU A 11 8.77 14.52 2.97
C LEU A 11 9.92 13.59 2.56
N GLN A 12 10.44 13.72 1.35
CA GLN A 12 11.62 12.97 0.90
C GLN A 12 12.84 13.26 1.78
N GLY A 13 13.07 14.51 2.14
CA GLY A 13 14.15 14.88 3.06
C GLY A 13 14.01 14.22 4.44
N TYR A 14 12.80 14.12 4.97
CA TYR A 14 12.52 13.42 6.24
C TYR A 14 12.79 11.92 6.14
N TYR A 15 12.33 11.29 5.07
CA TYR A 15 12.58 9.87 4.81
C TYR A 15 14.08 9.58 4.69
N ASP A 16 14.80 10.35 3.89
CA ASP A 16 16.25 10.16 3.66
C ASP A 16 17.05 10.37 4.95
N LEU A 17 16.69 11.37 5.77
CA LEU A 17 17.27 11.57 7.10
C LEU A 17 17.08 10.33 7.97
N TYR A 18 15.84 9.83 8.05
CA TYR A 18 15.53 8.66 8.85
C TYR A 18 16.27 7.40 8.36
N MET A 19 16.27 7.14 7.06
CA MET A 19 16.97 5.97 6.49
C MET A 19 18.47 6.01 6.76
N LYS A 20 19.08 7.20 6.66
CA LYS A 20 20.52 7.39 6.87
C LYS A 20 20.95 7.34 8.34
N THR A 21 20.18 7.94 9.23
CA THR A 21 20.61 8.20 10.61
C THR A 21 19.79 7.49 11.68
N GLY A 22 18.56 7.08 11.35
CA GLY A 22 17.56 6.61 12.31
C GLY A 22 16.88 7.73 13.10
N GLN A 23 17.21 8.99 12.81
CA GLN A 23 16.57 10.13 13.47
C GLN A 23 15.29 10.53 12.74
N ILE A 24 14.22 10.72 13.50
CA ILE A 24 12.93 11.18 12.98
C ILE A 24 12.83 12.69 13.15
N ASP A 25 12.54 13.40 12.06
CA ASP A 25 12.25 14.82 12.12
C ASP A 25 10.93 15.05 12.89
N PRO A 26 10.86 16.02 13.82
CA PRO A 26 9.66 16.28 14.64
C PRO A 26 8.44 16.72 13.82
N ASN A 27 8.60 17.10 12.57
CA ASN A 27 7.50 17.44 11.66
C ASN A 27 6.90 16.23 10.93
N VAL A 28 7.49 15.04 11.05
CA VAL A 28 6.88 13.79 10.54
C VAL A 28 5.60 13.51 11.34
N ASN A 29 4.57 13.04 10.64
CA ASN A 29 3.35 12.59 11.30
C ASN A 29 3.68 11.51 12.35
N PRO A 30 3.21 11.64 13.62
CA PRO A 30 3.53 10.69 14.68
C PRO A 30 3.19 9.22 14.35
N GLU A 31 2.06 8.98 13.67
CA GLU A 31 1.66 7.62 13.25
C GLU A 31 2.62 7.06 12.19
N ILE A 32 3.03 7.89 11.22
CA ILE A 32 4.05 7.53 10.22
C ILE A 32 5.40 7.28 10.90
N ALA A 33 5.81 8.14 11.83
CA ALA A 33 7.04 8.00 12.58
C ALA A 33 7.09 6.65 13.33
N ALA A 34 6.02 6.30 14.03
CA ALA A 34 5.90 5.02 14.73
C ALA A 34 5.94 3.84 13.77
N SER A 35 5.26 3.94 12.61
CA SER A 35 5.27 2.90 11.59
C SER A 35 6.66 2.74 10.93
N TRP A 36 7.39 3.82 10.70
CA TRP A 36 8.77 3.76 10.22
C TRP A 36 9.69 3.02 11.20
N GLN A 37 9.53 3.24 12.51
CA GLN A 37 10.29 2.53 13.54
C GLN A 37 10.02 1.02 13.47
N LYS A 38 8.75 0.62 13.41
CA LYS A 38 8.37 -0.78 13.24
C LYS A 38 8.89 -1.38 11.92
N SER A 39 8.78 -0.62 10.82
CA SER A 39 9.32 -1.06 9.53
C SER A 39 10.83 -1.28 9.60
N ARG A 40 11.57 -0.44 10.34
CA ARG A 40 13.01 -0.62 10.52
C ARG A 40 13.34 -1.87 11.34
N GLU A 41 12.52 -2.24 12.33
CA GLU A 41 12.70 -3.44 13.14
C GLU A 41 12.50 -4.72 12.33
N VAL A 42 11.45 -4.77 11.49
CA VAL A 42 11.18 -5.93 10.62
C VAL A 42 12.03 -5.94 9.35
N ASN A 43 12.59 -4.78 8.98
CA ASN A 43 13.51 -4.60 7.85
C ASN A 43 13.03 -5.17 6.51
N PRO A 44 11.82 -4.80 6.04
CA PRO A 44 11.35 -5.21 4.72
C PRO A 44 12.14 -4.51 3.61
N PRO A 45 12.03 -4.97 2.35
CA PRO A 45 12.66 -4.32 1.21
C PRO A 45 12.30 -2.84 1.12
N THR A 46 13.24 -2.00 0.65
CA THR A 46 13.07 -0.55 0.51
C THR A 46 13.00 -0.08 -0.93
N ASP A 47 13.26 -0.96 -1.89
CA ASP A 47 13.32 -0.64 -3.31
C ASP A 47 11.96 -0.80 -4.00
N ARG A 48 11.40 -1.99 -3.95
CA ARG A 48 10.18 -2.37 -4.66
C ARG A 48 9.34 -3.40 -3.92
N ILE A 49 8.07 -3.51 -4.30
CA ILE A 49 7.18 -4.57 -3.83
C ILE A 49 7.68 -5.92 -4.37
N ARG A 50 7.84 -6.89 -3.47
CA ARG A 50 8.22 -8.25 -3.83
C ARG A 50 6.98 -9.14 -3.95
N THR A 51 6.99 -10.03 -4.93
CA THR A 51 5.88 -10.96 -5.19
C THR A 51 6.20 -12.41 -4.78
N ASP A 52 7.36 -12.63 -4.17
CA ASP A 52 7.82 -13.95 -3.70
C ASP A 52 7.09 -14.46 -2.43
N CYS A 53 6.39 -13.58 -1.72
CA CYS A 53 5.55 -13.94 -0.56
C CYS A 53 4.10 -14.27 -0.94
N ARG A 54 3.89 -14.85 -2.12
CA ARG A 54 2.58 -15.28 -2.60
C ARG A 54 2.10 -16.54 -1.87
N LEU A 55 0.81 -16.56 -1.57
CA LEU A 55 0.15 -17.76 -1.02
C LEU A 55 0.14 -18.92 -2.03
N SER A 56 0.01 -20.16 -1.52
CA SER A 56 -0.25 -21.30 -2.39
C SER A 56 -1.56 -21.13 -3.17
N PRO A 57 -1.68 -21.70 -4.37
CA PRO A 57 -2.92 -21.61 -5.18
C PRO A 57 -4.16 -22.05 -4.41
N GLU A 58 -4.05 -23.11 -3.60
CA GLU A 58 -5.16 -23.66 -2.81
C GLU A 58 -5.60 -22.69 -1.70
N THR A 59 -4.62 -22.15 -0.96
CA THR A 59 -4.88 -21.17 0.10
C THR A 59 -5.49 -19.90 -0.46
N PHE A 60 -4.96 -19.43 -1.60
CA PHE A 60 -5.47 -18.23 -2.25
C PHE A 60 -6.90 -18.42 -2.76
N ALA A 61 -7.20 -19.56 -3.41
CA ALA A 61 -8.55 -19.86 -3.88
C ALA A 61 -9.56 -19.94 -2.71
N ALA A 62 -9.15 -20.49 -1.57
CA ALA A 62 -10.01 -20.54 -0.37
C ALA A 62 -10.34 -19.12 0.13
N ARG A 63 -9.36 -18.20 0.17
CA ARG A 63 -9.58 -16.79 0.55
C ARG A 63 -10.48 -16.06 -0.44
N GLN A 64 -10.25 -16.22 -1.73
CA GLN A 64 -11.11 -15.62 -2.75
C GLN A 64 -12.56 -16.12 -2.64
N LYS A 65 -12.75 -17.41 -2.31
CA LYS A 65 -14.09 -17.97 -2.09
C LYS A 65 -14.78 -17.30 -0.89
N LEU A 66 -14.06 -17.07 0.21
CA LEU A 66 -14.58 -16.42 1.41
C LEU A 66 -15.03 -14.98 1.10
N HIS A 67 -14.30 -14.24 0.27
CA HIS A 67 -14.56 -12.84 -0.06
C HIS A 67 -15.24 -12.65 -1.43
N ARG A 68 -15.86 -13.70 -1.96
CA ARG A 68 -16.46 -13.71 -3.32
C ARG A 68 -17.44 -12.57 -3.54
N ASP A 69 -18.30 -12.29 -2.58
CA ASP A 69 -19.34 -11.27 -2.73
C ASP A 69 -18.75 -9.86 -2.82
N ALA A 70 -17.74 -9.56 -1.99
CA ALA A 70 -17.01 -8.30 -2.07
C ALA A 70 -16.30 -8.13 -3.42
N MET A 71 -15.66 -9.21 -3.92
CA MET A 71 -15.02 -9.21 -5.24
C MET A 71 -16.02 -8.97 -6.38
N MET A 72 -17.19 -9.61 -6.31
CA MET A 72 -18.25 -9.42 -7.31
C MET A 72 -18.82 -8.01 -7.27
N TYR A 73 -19.06 -7.48 -6.08
CA TYR A 73 -19.55 -6.12 -5.87
C TYR A 73 -18.60 -5.08 -6.45
N LEU A 74 -17.31 -5.14 -6.09
CA LEU A 74 -16.29 -4.24 -6.61
C LEU A 74 -16.11 -4.37 -8.13
N LYS A 75 -16.13 -5.60 -8.65
CA LYS A 75 -16.12 -5.81 -10.11
C LYS A 75 -17.28 -5.08 -10.79
N HIS A 76 -18.47 -5.15 -10.21
CA HIS A 76 -19.63 -4.47 -10.75
C HIS A 76 -19.50 -2.95 -10.69
N LEU A 77 -19.06 -2.41 -9.56
CA LEU A 77 -18.81 -0.97 -9.40
C LEU A 77 -17.73 -0.43 -10.35
N THR A 78 -16.68 -1.21 -10.59
CA THR A 78 -15.56 -0.78 -11.44
C THR A 78 -15.80 -1.01 -12.94
N THR A 79 -16.88 -1.73 -13.29
CA THR A 79 -17.30 -1.89 -14.69
C THR A 79 -17.68 -0.51 -15.24
N GLY A 80 -17.01 -0.06 -16.30
CA GLY A 80 -17.19 1.27 -16.88
C GLY A 80 -16.23 2.35 -16.34
N LEU A 81 -15.47 2.08 -15.26
CA LEU A 81 -14.47 3.02 -14.73
C LEU A 81 -13.05 2.73 -15.20
N ARG A 82 -12.86 1.74 -16.05
CA ARG A 82 -11.52 1.31 -16.50
C ARG A 82 -10.73 2.44 -17.16
N ASP A 83 -11.38 3.19 -18.06
CA ASP A 83 -10.71 4.29 -18.77
C ASP A 83 -10.38 5.43 -17.81
N PHE A 84 -11.27 5.72 -16.86
CA PHE A 84 -11.02 6.68 -15.79
C PHE A 84 -9.79 6.27 -14.92
N PHE A 85 -9.73 5.01 -14.49
CA PHE A 85 -8.57 4.53 -13.72
C PHE A 85 -7.27 4.64 -14.50
N LYS A 86 -7.30 4.38 -15.81
CA LYS A 86 -6.14 4.50 -16.68
C LYS A 86 -5.75 5.95 -16.93
N GLU A 87 -6.73 6.83 -17.15
CA GLU A 87 -6.50 8.26 -17.39
C GLU A 87 -5.86 8.96 -16.19
N TYR A 88 -6.26 8.57 -14.98
CA TYR A 88 -5.78 9.18 -13.73
C TYR A 88 -4.75 8.32 -12.97
N ASP A 89 -4.18 7.31 -13.60
CA ASP A 89 -3.19 6.39 -13.01
C ASP A 89 -3.64 5.80 -11.66
N ILE A 90 -4.93 5.45 -11.53
CA ILE A 90 -5.48 4.92 -10.29
C ILE A 90 -5.29 3.41 -10.23
N SER A 91 -4.56 2.95 -9.21
CA SER A 91 -4.49 1.54 -8.83
C SER A 91 -5.54 1.22 -7.77
N LEU A 92 -6.35 0.19 -8.02
CA LEU A 92 -7.40 -0.25 -7.09
C LEU A 92 -7.23 -1.73 -6.77
N LEU A 93 -7.07 -2.02 -5.49
CA LEU A 93 -6.88 -3.35 -4.94
C LEU A 93 -7.97 -3.67 -3.91
N LEU A 94 -8.39 -4.92 -3.87
CA LEU A 94 -9.14 -5.49 -2.74
C LEU A 94 -8.19 -6.41 -1.96
N LEU A 95 -8.13 -6.18 -0.66
CA LEU A 95 -7.34 -7.00 0.27
C LEU A 95 -8.26 -7.62 1.34
N ASP A 96 -7.78 -8.67 1.97
CA ASP A 96 -8.39 -9.18 3.19
C ASP A 96 -7.75 -8.56 4.46
N ASP A 97 -8.25 -8.97 5.61
CA ASP A 97 -7.79 -8.52 6.94
C ASP A 97 -6.37 -8.98 7.31
N GLU A 98 -5.80 -9.93 6.56
CA GLU A 98 -4.39 -10.33 6.67
C GLU A 98 -3.50 -9.66 5.62
N CYS A 99 -3.98 -8.59 4.98
CA CYS A 99 -3.27 -7.83 3.94
C CYS A 99 -2.88 -8.65 2.70
N VAL A 100 -3.64 -9.70 2.36
CA VAL A 100 -3.47 -10.44 1.11
C VAL A 100 -4.26 -9.77 0.01
N VAL A 101 -3.63 -9.48 -1.11
CA VAL A 101 -4.30 -8.93 -2.28
C VAL A 101 -5.19 -10.00 -2.91
N LEU A 102 -6.50 -9.86 -2.76
CA LEU A 102 -7.50 -10.78 -3.27
C LEU A 102 -7.79 -10.55 -4.75
N LYS A 103 -7.79 -9.26 -5.15
CA LYS A 103 -8.07 -8.84 -6.53
C LYS A 103 -7.44 -7.49 -6.84
N SER A 104 -6.90 -7.36 -8.04
CA SER A 104 -6.46 -6.10 -8.62
C SER A 104 -7.39 -5.72 -9.77
N TYR A 105 -7.92 -4.50 -9.74
CA TYR A 105 -8.83 -3.97 -10.76
C TYR A 105 -8.12 -3.03 -11.73
N SER A 106 -7.07 -2.36 -11.26
CA SER A 106 -6.19 -1.50 -12.04
C SER A 106 -4.84 -1.36 -11.34
N MET A 107 -3.73 -1.37 -12.08
CA MET A 107 -2.37 -1.27 -11.54
C MET A 107 -1.43 -0.46 -12.46
N PRO A 108 -1.84 0.71 -12.98
CA PRO A 108 -1.02 1.43 -13.95
C PRO A 108 0.31 1.92 -13.35
N PHE A 109 0.28 2.37 -12.09
CA PHE A 109 1.42 2.98 -11.41
C PHE A 109 2.62 2.01 -11.26
N TYR A 110 2.35 0.75 -10.88
CA TYR A 110 3.41 -0.24 -10.65
C TYR A 110 3.86 -0.96 -11.93
N GLN A 111 3.38 -0.57 -13.10
CA GLN A 111 3.63 -1.26 -14.37
C GLN A 111 3.38 -2.78 -14.32
N MET A 112 2.55 -3.20 -13.36
CA MET A 112 2.16 -4.59 -13.16
C MET A 112 0.91 -4.91 -13.97
N THR A 113 0.85 -6.11 -14.52
CA THR A 113 -0.39 -6.60 -15.11
C THR A 113 -1.39 -7.01 -14.03
N PRO A 114 -2.70 -6.83 -14.27
CA PRO A 114 -3.70 -7.37 -13.36
C PRO A 114 -3.44 -8.85 -13.08
N GLY A 115 -3.40 -9.22 -11.82
CA GLY A 115 -3.13 -10.58 -11.37
C GLY A 115 -1.69 -10.83 -10.88
N GLU A 116 -0.70 -10.04 -11.27
CA GLU A 116 0.68 -10.24 -10.82
C GLU A 116 0.87 -10.06 -9.31
N ILE A 117 0.06 -9.21 -8.68
CA ILE A 117 0.09 -8.99 -7.22
C ILE A 117 -0.97 -9.81 -6.46
N GLU A 118 -1.89 -10.48 -7.16
CA GLU A 118 -2.95 -11.25 -6.51
C GLU A 118 -2.37 -12.46 -5.77
N GLY A 119 -2.80 -12.69 -4.54
CA GLY A 119 -2.27 -13.69 -3.63
C GLY A 119 -1.00 -13.27 -2.88
N VAL A 120 -0.45 -12.10 -3.16
CA VAL A 120 0.71 -11.55 -2.43
C VAL A 120 0.24 -10.89 -1.13
N ARG A 121 0.97 -11.14 -0.05
CA ARG A 121 0.77 -10.43 1.21
C ARG A 121 1.54 -9.11 1.19
N VAL A 122 0.86 -8.02 1.53
CA VAL A 122 1.41 -6.65 1.48
C VAL A 122 1.24 -5.91 2.82
N GLY A 123 1.43 -6.64 3.92
CA GLY A 123 1.44 -6.07 5.27
C GLY A 123 2.78 -5.42 5.64
N LEU A 124 2.89 -4.97 6.89
CA LEU A 124 4.07 -4.28 7.41
C LEU A 124 5.37 -5.09 7.23
N GLU A 125 5.32 -6.40 7.47
CA GLU A 125 6.49 -7.28 7.35
C GLU A 125 7.02 -7.41 5.91
N GLN A 126 6.14 -7.20 4.91
CA GLN A 126 6.48 -7.38 3.50
C GLN A 126 6.85 -6.08 2.80
N ILE A 127 6.12 -5.00 3.11
CA ILE A 127 6.28 -3.72 2.40
C ILE A 127 6.52 -2.52 3.32
N GLY A 128 6.60 -2.72 4.64
CA GLY A 128 6.78 -1.65 5.61
C GLY A 128 5.60 -0.68 5.68
N THR A 129 5.89 0.57 6.03
CA THR A 129 4.89 1.63 6.12
C THR A 129 4.22 1.87 4.77
N SER A 130 2.92 1.66 4.73
CA SER A 130 2.05 1.87 3.57
C SER A 130 0.63 2.20 4.04
N SER A 131 -0.25 2.65 3.14
CA SER A 131 -1.65 2.86 3.52
C SER A 131 -2.31 1.57 4.01
N VAL A 132 -1.97 0.42 3.41
CA VAL A 132 -2.49 -0.89 3.80
C VAL A 132 -2.04 -1.26 5.22
N SER A 133 -0.73 -1.23 5.50
CA SER A 133 -0.22 -1.59 6.83
C SER A 133 -0.76 -0.65 7.92
N MET A 134 -0.90 0.65 7.62
CA MET A 134 -1.46 1.63 8.54
C MET A 134 -2.96 1.40 8.80
N ALA A 135 -3.75 1.14 7.76
CA ALA A 135 -5.18 0.87 7.91
C ALA A 135 -5.44 -0.43 8.70
N CYS A 136 -4.66 -1.49 8.42
CA CYS A 136 -4.75 -2.76 9.17
C CYS A 136 -4.36 -2.58 10.64
N GLU A 137 -3.32 -1.82 10.95
CA GLU A 137 -2.87 -1.60 12.32
C GLU A 137 -3.83 -0.70 13.13
N LEU A 138 -4.26 0.41 12.53
CA LEU A 138 -5.09 1.41 13.19
C LEU A 138 -6.59 1.08 13.14
N GLN A 139 -6.99 0.08 12.37
CA GLN A 139 -8.40 -0.30 12.13
C GLN A 139 -9.27 0.89 11.70
N THR A 140 -8.70 1.75 10.87
CA THR A 140 -9.34 2.97 10.36
C THR A 140 -8.74 3.36 9.01
N PRO A 141 -9.50 4.04 8.12
CA PRO A 141 -8.95 4.54 6.87
C PRO A 141 -7.72 5.43 7.08
N PHE A 142 -6.66 5.18 6.34
CA PHE A 142 -5.42 5.92 6.46
C PHE A 142 -4.83 6.32 5.11
N TRP A 143 -4.35 7.56 5.03
CA TRP A 143 -3.71 8.11 3.85
C TRP A 143 -2.21 8.25 4.08
N VAL A 144 -1.43 7.73 3.14
CA VAL A 144 0.03 7.83 3.12
C VAL A 144 0.44 8.53 1.83
N PHE A 145 1.32 9.49 1.90
CA PHE A 145 1.70 10.32 0.78
C PHE A 145 3.14 10.08 0.38
N GLY A 146 3.36 9.62 -0.84
CA GLY A 146 4.67 9.53 -1.46
C GLY A 146 5.77 9.03 -0.51
N PRO A 147 6.75 9.88 -0.17
CA PRO A 147 7.89 9.50 0.67
C PRO A 147 7.57 9.16 2.14
N GLU A 148 6.31 9.23 2.57
CA GLU A 148 5.89 8.62 3.84
C GLU A 148 5.85 7.08 3.76
N MET A 149 5.74 6.51 2.53
CA MET A 149 5.80 5.07 2.31
C MET A 149 7.23 4.54 2.48
N TRP A 150 7.34 3.30 2.94
CA TRP A 150 8.63 2.64 3.15
C TRP A 150 9.34 2.31 1.85
N ILE A 151 8.59 1.88 0.84
CA ILE A 151 9.12 1.47 -0.47
C ILE A 151 9.30 2.67 -1.38
N ARG A 152 10.51 2.88 -1.89
CA ARG A 152 10.88 4.02 -2.75
C ARG A 152 10.16 4.05 -4.08
N GLU A 153 9.86 2.90 -4.68
CA GLU A 153 9.05 2.80 -5.89
C GLU A 153 7.68 3.51 -5.75
N SER A 154 7.18 3.63 -4.51
CA SER A 154 5.89 4.26 -4.22
C SER A 154 5.98 5.76 -3.91
N HIS A 155 7.18 6.36 -3.90
CA HIS A 155 7.35 7.76 -3.48
C HIS A 155 6.71 8.77 -4.45
N ASP A 156 6.46 8.40 -5.69
CA ASP A 156 5.77 9.25 -6.67
C ASP A 156 4.24 9.09 -6.65
N SER A 157 3.72 8.22 -5.80
CA SER A 157 2.28 7.99 -5.63
C SER A 157 1.76 8.44 -4.26
N ASP A 158 0.45 8.55 -4.14
CA ASP A 158 -0.25 8.71 -2.88
C ASP A 158 -1.25 7.56 -2.74
N ALA A 159 -1.45 7.05 -1.54
CA ALA A 159 -2.31 5.90 -1.31
C ALA A 159 -3.26 6.10 -0.12
N CYS A 160 -4.46 5.54 -0.24
CA CYS A 160 -5.44 5.43 0.81
C CYS A 160 -5.94 3.98 0.91
N SER A 161 -6.07 3.48 2.13
CA SER A 161 -6.71 2.19 2.41
C SER A 161 -7.77 2.36 3.50
N ALA A 162 -8.84 1.59 3.43
CA ALA A 162 -9.96 1.61 4.35
C ALA A 162 -10.46 0.19 4.64
#